data_a3f407bda7b241075aa9f0d363c30004
#
_entry.id   a3f407bda7b241075aa9f0d363c30004
#
_cell.length_a   1.000
_cell.length_b   1.000
_cell.length_c   1.000
_cell.angle_alpha   90.00
_cell.angle_beta   90.00
_cell.angle_gamma   90.00
#
_symmetry.space_group_name_H-M   'P 1'
#
loop_
_entity.id
_entity.type
_entity.pdbx_description
1 polymer ?
#
loop_
_entity_poly.entity_id
_entity_poly.type
_entity_poly.pdbx_seq_one_letter_code
_entity_poly.pdbx_strand_id
1 'polypeptide(L)'
;MSNILEVNKVVKQYGNYTALNEVSLTVPKGSIYGLLGPNGAGKTSLIRIINQITLPDSGEIILDGEKLKPEHVALIGYMPEERGLYKTMKVGEQCLYLAQLKGLSKQDAKKQLDYWFDRLEIQGWWDKKIQELSKGMAQKIQFVVTVLHKPKLLILDEPFSGFD
;
A
#
# COMPACT_ATOMS: atom_id res chain seq x y z
N MET A 1 -7.33 16.39 -17.87
CA MET A 1 -6.98 16.03 -16.48
C MET A 1 -5.78 15.09 -16.54
N SER A 2 -4.80 15.25 -15.66
CA SER A 2 -3.63 14.36 -15.64
C SER A 2 -3.92 13.11 -14.80
N ASN A 3 -3.36 11.97 -15.22
CA ASN A 3 -3.53 10.69 -14.52
C ASN A 3 -2.44 10.48 -13.49
N ILE A 4 -2.79 9.80 -12.40
CA ILE A 4 -1.81 9.31 -11.43
C ILE A 4 -1.30 7.93 -11.82
N LEU A 5 -2.17 7.10 -12.38
CA LEU A 5 -1.85 5.72 -12.78
C LEU A 5 -2.46 5.43 -14.15
N GLU A 6 -1.68 4.83 -15.03
CA GLU A 6 -2.14 4.27 -16.29
C GLU A 6 -1.59 2.85 -16.42
N VAL A 7 -2.48 1.92 -16.69
CA VAL A 7 -2.17 0.52 -16.95
C VAL A 7 -2.54 0.25 -18.40
N ASN A 8 -1.56 -0.20 -19.19
CA ASN A 8 -1.70 -0.34 -20.64
C ASN A 8 -1.46 -1.79 -21.06
N LYS A 9 -2.53 -2.49 -21.40
CA LYS A 9 -2.51 -3.87 -21.95
C LYS A 9 -1.63 -4.83 -21.14
N VAL A 10 -1.76 -4.77 -19.82
CA VAL A 10 -0.96 -5.61 -18.92
C VAL A 10 -1.45 -7.05 -18.98
N VAL A 11 -0.50 -7.97 -19.19
CA VAL A 11 -0.70 -9.41 -19.16
C VAL A 11 0.10 -10.00 -18.01
N LYS A 12 -0.52 -10.98 -17.31
CA LYS A 12 0.15 -11.79 -16.30
C LYS A 12 -0.36 -13.22 -16.31
N GLN A 13 0.56 -14.16 -16.45
CA GLN A 13 0.29 -15.59 -16.43
C GLN A 13 1.02 -16.25 -15.26
N TYR A 14 0.40 -17.26 -14.69
CA TYR A 14 0.97 -18.16 -13.68
C TYR A 14 0.78 -19.60 -14.15
N GLY A 15 1.82 -20.17 -14.77
CA GLY A 15 1.71 -21.46 -15.43
C GLY A 15 0.64 -21.43 -16.53
N ASN A 16 -0.39 -22.26 -16.40
CA ASN A 16 -1.51 -22.33 -17.36
C ASN A 16 -2.66 -21.36 -17.06
N TYR A 17 -2.54 -20.55 -16.01
CA TYR A 17 -3.59 -19.60 -15.60
C TYR A 17 -3.22 -18.17 -15.99
N THR A 18 -4.09 -17.53 -16.79
CA THR A 18 -3.94 -16.12 -17.15
C THR A 18 -4.71 -15.27 -16.12
N ALA A 19 -3.97 -14.62 -15.22
CA ALA A 19 -4.54 -13.76 -14.19
C ALA A 19 -4.94 -12.38 -14.72
N LEU A 20 -4.17 -11.85 -15.68
CA LEU A 20 -4.45 -10.57 -16.36
C LEU A 20 -4.30 -10.79 -17.86
N ASN A 21 -5.31 -10.42 -18.63
CA ASN A 21 -5.34 -10.53 -20.08
C ASN A 21 -5.57 -9.18 -20.72
N GLU A 22 -4.50 -8.51 -21.15
CA GLU A 22 -4.49 -7.17 -21.75
C GLU A 22 -5.29 -6.13 -20.96
N VAL A 23 -5.15 -6.14 -19.64
CA VAL A 23 -5.88 -5.22 -18.75
C VAL A 23 -5.39 -3.79 -18.96
N SER A 24 -6.32 -2.88 -19.19
CA SER A 24 -6.07 -1.45 -19.29
C SER A 24 -7.02 -0.69 -18.38
N LEU A 25 -6.48 0.27 -17.62
CA LEU A 25 -7.26 1.19 -16.79
C LEU A 25 -6.48 2.49 -16.56
N THR A 26 -7.21 3.53 -16.19
CA THR A 26 -6.65 4.85 -15.93
C THR A 26 -7.25 5.42 -14.66
N VAL A 27 -6.41 5.94 -13.77
CA VAL A 27 -6.83 6.60 -12.53
C VAL A 27 -6.44 8.07 -12.59
N PRO A 28 -7.40 9.00 -12.63
CA PRO A 28 -7.11 10.44 -12.60
C PRO A 28 -6.51 10.87 -11.27
N LYS A 29 -5.68 11.93 -11.29
CA LYS A 29 -5.17 12.55 -10.04
C LYS A 29 -6.33 13.10 -9.21
N GLY A 30 -6.25 12.90 -7.88
CA GLY A 30 -7.25 13.40 -6.93
C GLY A 30 -8.60 12.69 -6.98
N SER A 31 -8.68 11.53 -7.63
CA SER A 31 -9.89 10.71 -7.71
C SER A 31 -9.85 9.53 -6.74
N ILE A 32 -11.03 9.00 -6.43
CA ILE A 32 -11.21 7.68 -5.81
C ILE A 32 -11.63 6.71 -6.90
N TYR A 33 -10.90 5.60 -7.02
CA TYR A 33 -11.14 4.58 -8.04
C TYR A 33 -11.43 3.23 -7.38
N GLY A 34 -12.59 2.64 -7.69
CA GLY A 34 -12.98 1.32 -7.19
C GLY A 34 -12.56 0.21 -8.17
N LEU A 35 -11.68 -0.68 -7.72
CA LEU A 35 -11.31 -1.89 -8.46
C LEU A 35 -12.18 -3.05 -7.96
N LEU A 36 -13.23 -3.37 -8.70
CA LEU A 36 -14.21 -4.39 -8.32
C LEU A 36 -14.10 -5.65 -9.20
N GLY A 37 -14.45 -6.77 -8.63
CA GLY A 37 -14.49 -8.05 -9.33
C GLY A 37 -14.53 -9.23 -8.37
N PRO A 38 -14.91 -10.42 -8.84
CA PRO A 38 -14.96 -11.63 -8.01
C PRO A 38 -13.57 -12.08 -7.56
N ASN A 39 -13.52 -13.03 -6.63
CA ASN A 39 -12.28 -13.69 -6.28
C ASN A 39 -11.69 -14.39 -7.50
N GLY A 40 -10.37 -14.25 -7.69
CA GLY A 40 -9.68 -14.77 -8.87
C GLY A 40 -9.73 -13.88 -10.12
N ALA A 41 -10.39 -12.70 -10.06
CA ALA A 41 -10.43 -11.77 -11.20
C ALA A 41 -9.10 -11.06 -11.52
N GLY A 42 -8.02 -11.37 -10.81
CA GLY A 42 -6.70 -10.77 -11.06
C GLY A 42 -6.43 -9.47 -10.30
N LYS A 43 -7.36 -8.98 -9.46
CA LYS A 43 -7.18 -7.73 -8.70
C LYS A 43 -5.86 -7.69 -7.93
N THR A 44 -5.61 -8.71 -7.11
CA THR A 44 -4.36 -8.83 -6.33
C THR A 44 -3.12 -8.93 -7.21
N SER A 45 -3.20 -9.61 -8.36
CA SER A 45 -2.10 -9.68 -9.32
C SER A 45 -1.76 -8.30 -9.88
N LEU A 46 -2.75 -7.50 -10.25
CA LEU A 46 -2.55 -6.14 -10.72
C LEU A 46 -1.96 -5.25 -9.62
N ILE A 47 -2.50 -5.31 -8.40
CA ILE A 47 -1.99 -4.56 -7.25
C ILE A 47 -0.53 -4.92 -6.96
N ARG A 48 -0.15 -6.20 -7.03
CA ARG A 48 1.25 -6.64 -6.84
C ARG A 48 2.18 -6.12 -7.93
N ILE A 49 1.73 -6.02 -9.18
CA ILE A 49 2.52 -5.43 -10.26
C ILE A 49 2.71 -3.93 -10.04
N ILE A 50 1.66 -3.19 -9.69
CA ILE A 50 1.77 -1.75 -9.38
C ILE A 50 2.75 -1.50 -8.21
N ASN A 51 2.76 -2.37 -7.21
CA ASN A 51 3.68 -2.30 -6.07
C ASN A 51 5.06 -2.90 -6.33
N GLN A 52 5.40 -3.30 -7.56
CA GLN A 52 6.70 -3.89 -7.93
C GLN A 52 7.04 -5.19 -7.17
N ILE A 53 6.02 -5.89 -6.65
CA ILE A 53 6.19 -7.19 -5.98
C ILE A 53 6.38 -8.30 -7.03
N THR A 54 5.73 -8.14 -8.20
CA THR A 54 5.89 -9.02 -9.36
C THR A 54 5.92 -8.19 -10.63
N LEU A 55 6.48 -8.73 -11.71
CA LEU A 55 6.55 -8.06 -13.00
C LEU A 55 5.43 -8.54 -13.92
N PRO A 56 4.90 -7.68 -14.82
CA PRO A 56 4.03 -8.12 -15.88
C PRO A 56 4.81 -8.94 -16.92
N ASP A 57 4.11 -9.81 -17.64
CA ASP A 57 4.71 -10.57 -18.75
C ASP A 57 4.71 -9.73 -20.04
N SER A 58 3.73 -8.83 -20.19
CA SER A 58 3.69 -7.80 -21.23
C SER A 58 2.82 -6.62 -20.79
N GLY A 59 2.82 -5.55 -21.62
CA GLY A 59 2.18 -4.29 -21.29
C GLY A 59 3.08 -3.39 -20.45
N GLU A 60 2.55 -2.27 -20.03
CA GLU A 60 3.29 -1.31 -19.20
C GLU A 60 2.40 -0.58 -18.20
N ILE A 61 3.02 -0.04 -17.17
CA ILE A 61 2.38 0.81 -16.18
C ILE A 61 3.12 2.15 -16.13
N ILE A 62 2.34 3.23 -16.10
CA ILE A 62 2.82 4.59 -15.97
C ILE A 62 2.30 5.14 -14.63
N LEU A 63 3.19 5.66 -13.81
CA LEU A 63 2.87 6.32 -12.55
C LEU A 63 3.33 7.78 -12.59
N ASP A 64 2.41 8.69 -12.36
CA ASP A 64 2.65 10.14 -12.36
C ASP A 64 3.37 10.64 -13.63
N GLY A 65 3.04 10.04 -14.80
CA GLY A 65 3.59 10.40 -16.11
C GLY A 65 4.90 9.71 -16.49
N GLU A 66 5.47 8.86 -15.61
CA GLU A 66 6.69 8.10 -15.89
C GLU A 66 6.42 6.60 -15.89
N LYS A 67 7.13 5.85 -16.74
CA LYS A 67 7.08 4.39 -16.72
C LYS A 67 7.45 3.89 -15.33
N LEU A 68 6.64 2.97 -14.80
CA LEU A 68 6.81 2.41 -13.46
C LEU A 68 8.20 1.76 -13.30
N LYS A 69 8.90 2.13 -12.23
CA LYS A 69 10.24 1.67 -11.87
C LYS A 69 10.35 1.49 -10.35
N PRO A 70 11.35 0.75 -9.86
CA PRO A 70 11.45 0.39 -8.43
C PRO A 70 11.38 1.58 -7.46
N GLU A 71 11.94 2.74 -7.82
CA GLU A 71 11.95 3.94 -6.98
C GLU A 71 10.55 4.49 -6.71
N HIS A 72 9.60 4.21 -7.61
CA HIS A 72 8.21 4.65 -7.46
C HIS A 72 7.47 4.01 -6.28
N VAL A 73 8.00 2.93 -5.71
CA VAL A 73 7.44 2.33 -4.47
C VAL A 73 7.40 3.34 -3.32
N ALA A 74 8.31 4.32 -3.30
CA ALA A 74 8.28 5.43 -2.34
C ALA A 74 7.09 6.40 -2.53
N LEU A 75 6.46 6.40 -3.70
CA LEU A 75 5.29 7.23 -4.02
C LEU A 75 3.96 6.50 -3.78
N ILE A 76 4.01 5.22 -3.45
CA ILE A 76 2.84 4.35 -3.28
C ILE A 76 2.69 3.97 -1.81
N GLY A 77 1.51 4.21 -1.27
CA GLY A 77 1.05 3.62 -0.01
C GLY A 77 0.21 2.38 -0.33
N TYR A 78 0.62 1.24 0.17
CA TYR A 78 -0.11 -0.01 0.00
C TYR A 78 -0.48 -0.62 1.34
N MET A 79 -1.78 -0.79 1.54
CA MET A 79 -2.35 -1.49 2.69
C MET A 79 -2.90 -2.83 2.20
N PRO A 80 -2.18 -3.95 2.40
CA PRO A 80 -2.63 -5.26 1.99
C PRO A 80 -3.76 -5.79 2.90
N GLU A 81 -4.53 -6.74 2.39
CA GLU A 81 -5.54 -7.46 3.17
C GLU A 81 -4.91 -8.18 4.38
N GLU A 82 -3.78 -8.86 4.16
CA GLU A 82 -3.04 -9.50 5.24
C GLU A 82 -2.08 -8.51 5.92
N ARG A 83 -1.98 -8.59 7.24
CA ARG A 83 -1.17 -7.67 8.02
C ARG A 83 0.32 -7.99 7.90
N GLY A 84 1.06 -7.08 7.28
CA GLY A 84 2.52 -7.15 7.15
C GLY A 84 3.29 -6.64 8.38
N LEU A 85 2.70 -6.67 9.58
CA LEU A 85 3.34 -6.16 10.79
C LEU A 85 4.12 -7.27 11.53
N TYR A 86 5.34 -6.94 11.99
CA TYR A 86 6.20 -7.86 12.75
C TYR A 86 5.72 -7.97 14.19
N LYS A 87 5.21 -9.13 14.58
CA LYS A 87 4.50 -9.36 15.84
C LYS A 87 5.30 -9.04 17.10
N THR A 88 6.60 -9.28 17.08
CA THR A 88 7.50 -9.11 18.24
C THR A 88 8.09 -7.72 18.38
N MET A 89 8.00 -6.88 17.34
CA MET A 89 8.49 -5.49 17.40
C MET A 89 7.52 -4.60 18.18
N LYS A 90 8.07 -3.56 18.80
CA LYS A 90 7.27 -2.46 19.36
C LYS A 90 6.68 -1.62 18.24
N VAL A 91 5.49 -1.06 18.49
CA VAL A 91 4.74 -0.23 17.55
C VAL A 91 5.61 0.94 17.04
N GLY A 92 6.19 1.73 17.94
CA GLY A 92 7.00 2.88 17.56
C GLY A 92 8.25 2.52 16.76
N GLU A 93 8.96 1.45 17.16
CA GLU A 93 10.14 0.97 16.45
C GLU A 93 9.79 0.53 15.02
N GLN A 94 8.73 -0.24 14.88
CA GLN A 94 8.28 -0.73 13.57
C GLN A 94 7.82 0.40 12.67
N CYS A 95 7.04 1.35 13.19
CA CYS A 95 6.60 2.50 12.42
C CYS A 95 7.77 3.35 11.93
N LEU A 96 8.78 3.61 12.78
CA LEU A 96 10.00 4.30 12.38
C LEU A 96 10.77 3.53 11.30
N TYR A 97 10.94 2.22 11.49
CA TYR A 97 11.63 1.36 10.53
C TYR A 97 10.95 1.39 9.15
N LEU A 98 9.63 1.17 9.11
CA LEU A 98 8.87 1.17 7.86
C LEU A 98 8.84 2.55 7.18
N ALA A 99 8.81 3.64 7.97
CA ALA A 99 8.94 5.00 7.46
C ALA A 99 10.27 5.24 6.76
N GLN A 100 11.36 4.78 7.36
CA GLN A 100 12.70 4.91 6.78
C GLN A 100 12.87 4.07 5.51
N LEU A 101 12.26 2.89 5.43
CA LEU A 101 12.21 2.10 4.20
C LEU A 101 11.48 2.83 3.05
N LYS A 102 10.57 3.73 3.37
CA LYS A 102 9.89 4.62 2.39
C LYS A 102 10.66 5.91 2.11
N GLY A 103 11.88 6.04 2.62
CA GLY A 103 12.79 7.15 2.32
C GLY A 103 12.71 8.34 3.28
N LEU A 104 11.94 8.28 4.37
CA LEU A 104 11.91 9.35 5.35
C LEU A 104 13.19 9.35 6.20
N SER A 105 13.66 10.55 6.54
CA SER A 105 14.64 10.67 7.62
C SER A 105 14.03 10.27 8.96
N LYS A 106 14.84 9.85 9.94
CA LYS A 106 14.34 9.51 11.29
C LYS A 106 13.58 10.67 11.92
N GLN A 107 14.04 11.91 11.69
CA GLN A 107 13.40 13.12 12.23
C GLN A 107 12.02 13.36 11.57
N ASP A 108 11.92 13.25 10.24
CA ASP A 108 10.65 13.45 9.54
C ASP A 108 9.67 12.31 9.85
N ALA A 109 10.17 11.07 9.93
CA ALA A 109 9.37 9.92 10.36
C ALA A 109 8.77 10.16 11.74
N LYS A 110 9.56 10.62 12.71
CA LYS A 110 9.08 10.93 14.06
C LYS A 110 7.99 12.00 14.05
N LYS A 111 8.18 13.10 13.31
CA LYS A 111 7.16 14.16 13.16
C LYS A 111 5.86 13.65 12.58
N GLN A 112 5.92 12.81 11.53
CA GLN A 112 4.71 12.24 10.92
C GLN A 112 4.02 11.26 11.87
N LEU A 113 4.79 10.47 12.64
CA LEU A 113 4.23 9.56 13.62
C LEU A 113 3.56 10.29 14.77
N ASP A 114 4.18 11.34 15.30
CA ASP A 114 3.58 12.18 16.35
C ASP A 114 2.23 12.76 15.87
N TYR A 115 2.17 13.29 14.65
CA TYR A 115 0.95 13.78 14.05
C TYR A 115 -0.15 12.71 13.95
N TRP A 116 0.17 11.52 13.42
CA TRP A 116 -0.81 10.47 13.23
C TRP A 116 -1.24 9.82 14.54
N PHE A 117 -0.31 9.66 15.48
CA PHE A 117 -0.61 9.08 16.80
C PHE A 117 -1.53 9.99 17.61
N ASP A 118 -1.31 11.31 17.52
CA ASP A 118 -2.19 12.31 18.14
C ASP A 118 -3.57 12.27 17.48
N ARG A 119 -3.62 12.36 16.14
CA ARG A 119 -4.88 12.37 15.38
C ARG A 119 -5.76 11.12 15.59
N LEU A 120 -5.15 9.97 15.84
CA LEU A 120 -5.86 8.70 16.06
C LEU A 120 -6.02 8.35 17.54
N GLU A 121 -5.52 9.20 18.45
CA GLU A 121 -5.56 9.02 19.90
C GLU A 121 -4.89 7.69 20.35
N ILE A 122 -3.69 7.41 19.80
CA ILE A 122 -2.96 6.16 20.03
C ILE A 122 -1.55 6.35 20.59
N GLN A 123 -1.27 7.51 21.21
CA GLN A 123 0.06 7.84 21.76
C GLN A 123 0.55 6.79 22.76
N GLY A 124 -0.35 6.23 23.57
CA GLY A 124 -0.05 5.19 24.56
C GLY A 124 0.33 3.82 23.98
N TRP A 125 0.35 3.68 22.65
CA TRP A 125 0.68 2.39 22.03
C TRP A 125 2.15 2.27 21.61
N TRP A 126 2.93 3.31 21.72
CA TRP A 126 4.31 3.39 21.24
C TRP A 126 5.19 2.21 21.69
N ASP A 127 5.13 1.87 22.97
CA ASP A 127 5.94 0.81 23.59
C ASP A 127 5.28 -0.56 23.61
N LYS A 128 4.04 -0.69 23.16
CA LYS A 128 3.37 -1.98 23.04
C LYS A 128 3.97 -2.81 21.91
N LYS A 129 4.05 -4.12 22.09
CA LYS A 129 4.37 -5.04 20.99
C LYS A 129 3.15 -5.21 20.08
N ILE A 130 3.38 -5.42 18.79
CA ILE A 130 2.30 -5.62 17.81
C ILE A 130 1.38 -6.78 18.20
N GLN A 131 1.92 -7.85 18.76
CA GLN A 131 1.13 -9.00 19.22
C GLN A 131 0.17 -8.70 20.39
N GLU A 132 0.37 -7.60 21.09
CA GLU A 132 -0.48 -7.15 22.21
C GLU A 132 -1.66 -6.30 21.72
N LEU A 133 -1.69 -5.97 20.43
CA LEU A 133 -2.74 -5.16 19.83
C LEU A 133 -3.95 -6.03 19.44
N SER A 134 -5.14 -5.48 19.66
CA SER A 134 -6.35 -6.05 19.05
C SER A 134 -6.29 -5.95 17.52
N LYS A 135 -7.19 -6.66 16.85
CA LYS A 135 -7.31 -6.61 15.37
C LYS A 135 -7.48 -5.17 14.85
N GLY A 136 -8.40 -4.41 15.45
CA GLY A 136 -8.64 -3.02 15.04
C GLY A 136 -7.47 -2.10 15.38
N MET A 137 -6.77 -2.31 16.51
CA MET A 137 -5.57 -1.56 16.87
C MET A 137 -4.45 -1.79 15.84
N ALA A 138 -4.18 -3.05 15.48
CA ALA A 138 -3.18 -3.39 14.48
C ALA A 138 -3.52 -2.79 13.11
N GLN A 139 -4.80 -2.70 12.75
CA GLN A 139 -5.26 -2.08 11.51
C GLN A 139 -5.02 -0.57 11.49
N LYS A 140 -5.24 0.13 12.61
CA LYS A 140 -4.86 1.55 12.74
C LYS A 140 -3.37 1.76 12.51
N ILE A 141 -2.51 0.92 13.09
CA ILE A 141 -1.06 0.99 12.89
C ILE A 141 -0.69 0.72 11.42
N GLN A 142 -1.31 -0.29 10.81
CA GLN A 142 -1.10 -0.59 9.38
C GLN A 142 -1.49 0.59 8.48
N PHE A 143 -2.61 1.25 8.78
CA PHE A 143 -3.00 2.48 8.10
C PHE A 143 -1.96 3.58 8.27
N VAL A 144 -1.49 3.85 9.50
CA VAL A 144 -0.47 4.87 9.76
C VAL A 144 0.78 4.62 8.92
N VAL A 145 1.34 3.42 8.94
CA VAL A 145 2.56 3.12 8.16
C VAL A 145 2.34 3.19 6.65
N THR A 146 1.10 3.06 6.20
CA THR A 146 0.74 3.18 4.78
C THR A 146 0.72 4.63 4.30
N VAL A 147 0.34 5.59 5.15
CA VAL A 147 0.12 6.99 4.74
C VAL A 147 1.20 7.97 5.22
N LEU A 148 2.02 7.58 6.19
CA LEU A 148 2.96 8.50 6.87
C LEU A 148 4.01 9.14 5.94
N HIS A 149 4.38 8.49 4.84
CA HIS A 149 5.32 9.01 3.84
C HIS A 149 4.64 9.89 2.77
N LYS A 150 3.36 10.22 2.94
CA LYS A 150 2.56 11.07 2.04
C LYS A 150 2.55 10.56 0.60
N PRO A 151 2.08 9.33 0.36
CA PRO A 151 2.08 8.74 -0.97
C PRO A 151 1.24 9.55 -1.95
N LYS A 152 1.62 9.54 -3.24
CA LYS A 152 0.82 10.11 -4.34
C LYS A 152 -0.32 9.19 -4.77
N LEU A 153 -0.13 7.87 -4.63
CA LEU A 153 -1.12 6.83 -4.90
C LEU A 153 -1.31 5.99 -3.64
N LEU A 154 -2.55 5.88 -3.18
CA LEU A 154 -2.91 5.01 -2.06
C LEU A 154 -3.72 3.83 -2.58
N ILE A 155 -3.27 2.62 -2.27
CA ILE A 155 -3.95 1.37 -2.61
C ILE A 155 -4.37 0.69 -1.32
N LEU A 156 -5.68 0.45 -1.20
CA LEU A 156 -6.29 -0.24 -0.07
C LEU A 156 -6.90 -1.55 -0.58
N ASP A 157 -6.34 -2.68 -0.16
CA ASP A 157 -6.81 -4.01 -0.54
C ASP A 157 -7.67 -4.57 0.59
N GLU A 158 -8.95 -4.74 0.35
CA GLU A 158 -9.95 -5.20 1.32
C GLU A 158 -9.88 -4.42 2.67
N PRO A 159 -9.92 -3.07 2.66
CA PRO A 159 -9.63 -2.26 3.85
C PRO A 159 -10.63 -2.46 5.00
N PHE A 160 -11.79 -3.00 4.70
CA PHE A 160 -12.87 -3.25 5.68
C PHE A 160 -12.97 -4.72 6.09
N SER A 161 -12.08 -5.60 5.61
CA SER A 161 -12.09 -7.00 6.00
C SER A 161 -11.78 -7.12 7.51
N GLY A 162 -12.80 -7.59 8.26
CA GLY A 162 -12.71 -7.78 9.70
C GLY A 162 -13.19 -6.63 10.58
N PHE A 163 -14.00 -5.74 10.04
CA PHE A 163 -14.91 -4.86 10.77
C PHE A 163 -16.29 -5.51 10.89
N ASP A 164 -16.37 -6.69 11.46
CA ASP A 164 -17.64 -7.30 11.89
C ASP A 164 -17.85 -7.10 13.37
#